data_3b950f0e11530f99fe10860be4e73815
#
_entry.id   3b950f0e11530f99fe10860be4e73815
#
_cell.length_a   1.000
_cell.length_b   1.000
_cell.length_c   1.000
_cell.angle_alpha   90.00
_cell.angle_beta   90.00
_cell.angle_gamma   90.00
#
_symmetry.space_group_name_H-M   'P 1'
#
loop_
_entity.id
_entity.type
_entity.pdbx_description
1 polymer ?
#
loop_
_entity_poly.entity_id
_entity_poly.type
_entity_poly.pdbx_seq_one_letter_code
_entity_poly.pdbx_strand_id
1 'polypeptide(L)'
;MNPARIRAVVAVLAGAGAGCATEVMPSAGTEGSGEEGIGSQSGGSGSSSDSDVSVSASTTASTSTSTSTTAPETSTGADSSGSVADTSTSADGSGSTSASTDEDSTGGCGNGGPSVIEFSYIWIANSTQGTVSKINTQDATEVGRYLVDDYEGQSLSNCQGPSRTSVNLDGDVAVLDRGGGLAKFIADPELCPDADVDGAVQTATDANYLAWGEDECLAWQIDVPHSGNGCDGPRAVQWTAPEAIDACTLDDPRLWVAFCNANDSDVTVWMVNGADGTVEVEIPVENYNCSTYGPYGGVVDANNDFWFVDRSAGQSLFRVEYGCQPVNPGDCWESFAQPDGEDAYGITIDATGRIWMAGSGNSLYFFDPGTAMFTSLQSQLDDYFANAAPPDANPSNTLRGLMSDEQGVLWIASIADGGWGGGANPGLLRIDPETDPIEIDFFGPTTLGGIQHAAGISIDVEGYVWLVDTLGDQAFKLDPVDPASHVVVGGLQYPYTYSDMTGFALSQIVPG
;
A
#
# COMPACT_ATOMS: atom_id res chain seq x y z
N MET A 1 34.50 -24.03 -7.96
CA MET A 1 34.14 -24.25 -6.54
C MET A 1 32.83 -23.52 -6.35
N ASN A 2 31.78 -24.25 -6.17
CA ASN A 2 30.39 -23.75 -6.20
C ASN A 2 30.07 -23.12 -4.85
N PRO A 3 29.73 -21.84 -4.70
CA PRO A 3 29.24 -21.31 -3.45
C PRO A 3 27.79 -21.74 -3.27
N ALA A 4 27.58 -22.60 -2.28
CA ALA A 4 26.27 -23.05 -1.87
C ALA A 4 25.42 -21.85 -1.42
N ARG A 5 24.23 -21.71 -1.99
CA ARG A 5 23.17 -20.81 -1.52
C ARG A 5 22.94 -21.09 -0.03
N ILE A 6 23.16 -20.09 0.79
CA ILE A 6 22.88 -20.18 2.23
C ILE A 6 21.37 -20.03 2.40
N ARG A 7 20.67 -21.17 2.50
CA ARG A 7 19.36 -21.19 3.14
C ARG A 7 19.61 -21.15 4.64
N ALA A 8 19.25 -20.07 5.29
CA ALA A 8 19.23 -20.02 6.75
C ALA A 8 18.08 -20.90 7.26
N VAL A 9 18.36 -22.17 7.47
CA VAL A 9 17.46 -23.08 8.19
C VAL A 9 17.76 -22.92 9.67
N VAL A 10 16.90 -22.27 10.41
CA VAL A 10 16.92 -22.27 11.87
C VAL A 10 16.45 -23.65 12.32
N ALA A 11 17.40 -24.52 12.68
CA ALA A 11 17.11 -25.81 13.28
C ALA A 11 16.71 -25.62 14.75
N VAL A 12 15.44 -25.72 15.05
CA VAL A 12 14.92 -25.86 16.41
C VAL A 12 15.29 -27.28 16.90
N LEU A 13 16.21 -27.37 17.85
CA LEU A 13 16.55 -28.60 18.56
C LEU A 13 15.38 -29.00 19.47
N ALA A 14 14.55 -29.93 19.03
CA ALA A 14 13.59 -30.60 19.88
C ALA A 14 14.29 -31.64 20.76
N GLY A 15 14.40 -31.35 22.04
CA GLY A 15 14.82 -32.30 23.06
C GLY A 15 13.67 -33.28 23.35
N ALA A 16 13.91 -34.57 23.11
CA ALA A 16 13.00 -35.65 23.46
C ALA A 16 13.07 -35.92 24.98
N GLY A 17 11.92 -35.81 25.63
CA GLY A 17 11.71 -36.32 26.99
C GLY A 17 10.40 -37.12 27.03
N ALA A 18 10.56 -38.45 27.16
CA ALA A 18 9.47 -39.41 27.28
C ALA A 18 8.83 -39.36 28.70
N GLY A 19 7.48 -39.46 28.73
CA GLY A 19 6.76 -39.67 30.00
C GLY A 19 5.26 -39.87 29.74
N CYS A 20 4.84 -41.15 29.65
CA CYS A 20 3.45 -41.57 29.71
C CYS A 20 2.76 -41.24 31.01
N ALA A 21 1.55 -40.75 30.98
CA ALA A 21 0.49 -41.19 31.90
C ALA A 21 -0.88 -40.76 31.35
N THR A 22 -1.66 -41.77 31.02
CA THR A 22 -3.10 -41.75 30.77
C THR A 22 -3.83 -41.54 32.10
N GLU A 23 -4.80 -40.63 32.15
CA GLU A 23 -5.92 -40.78 33.07
C GLU A 23 -7.24 -40.28 32.44
N VAL A 24 -8.28 -41.11 32.69
CA VAL A 24 -9.61 -41.13 32.10
C VAL A 24 -10.57 -40.39 32.99
N MET A 25 -11.50 -39.67 32.39
CA MET A 25 -12.81 -39.13 32.78
C MET A 25 -13.34 -39.37 34.20
N PRO A 26 -14.26 -38.55 34.70
CA PRO A 26 -15.69 -38.82 34.38
C PRO A 26 -16.59 -37.61 34.12
N SER A 27 -17.64 -37.91 33.39
CA SER A 27 -18.87 -37.18 33.17
C SER A 27 -19.84 -37.33 34.39
N ALA A 28 -20.61 -36.27 34.69
CA ALA A 28 -21.96 -36.26 35.26
C ALA A 28 -22.30 -34.78 35.50
N GLY A 29 -23.47 -34.25 35.33
CA GLY A 29 -24.81 -34.69 35.02
C GLY A 29 -25.74 -33.54 35.33
N THR A 30 -26.68 -33.35 34.47
CA THR A 30 -28.08 -32.90 34.55
C THR A 30 -28.63 -32.16 35.74
N GLU A 31 -29.52 -31.27 35.40
CA GLU A 31 -30.82 -30.78 35.96
C GLU A 31 -30.82 -29.27 36.09
N GLY A 32 -31.87 -28.49 35.70
CA GLY A 32 -33.17 -28.77 35.13
C GLY A 32 -34.09 -27.56 35.32
N SER A 33 -35.07 -27.42 34.44
CA SER A 33 -36.38 -26.77 34.59
C SER A 33 -36.43 -25.24 34.72
N GLY A 34 -37.33 -24.53 34.08
CA GLY A 34 -38.68 -24.62 33.58
C GLY A 34 -39.01 -23.45 32.65
N GLU A 35 -39.80 -23.68 31.63
CA GLU A 35 -41.22 -23.38 31.43
C GLU A 35 -41.61 -21.92 31.68
N GLU A 36 -42.26 -21.18 30.83
CA GLU A 36 -43.46 -21.31 29.97
C GLU A 36 -43.38 -20.22 28.89
N GLY A 37 -44.00 -20.13 27.73
CA GLY A 37 -45.08 -20.84 27.13
C GLY A 37 -45.83 -19.94 26.16
N ILE A 38 -46.41 -20.53 25.10
CA ILE A 38 -47.55 -20.07 24.27
C ILE A 38 -47.21 -18.99 23.21
N GLY A 39 -47.55 -19.10 21.94
CA GLY A 39 -48.41 -19.95 21.15
C GLY A 39 -48.36 -19.60 19.69
N SER A 40 -48.51 -20.63 18.90
CA SER A 40 -49.31 -20.90 17.68
C SER A 40 -49.82 -19.70 16.85
N GLN A 41 -49.87 -19.76 15.55
CA GLN A 41 -50.44 -20.67 14.56
C GLN A 41 -50.09 -20.24 13.15
N SER A 42 -49.84 -21.21 12.33
CA SER A 42 -50.47 -21.75 11.12
C SER A 42 -50.37 -20.83 9.90
N GLY A 43 -49.88 -21.21 8.79
CA GLY A 43 -50.22 -22.35 7.95
C GLY A 43 -50.58 -21.79 6.58
N GLY A 44 -50.08 -22.39 5.49
CA GLY A 44 -50.56 -22.04 4.17
C GLY A 44 -49.59 -22.48 3.06
N SER A 45 -49.77 -23.70 2.65
CA SER A 45 -49.27 -24.30 1.40
C SER A 45 -49.99 -23.70 0.19
N GLY A 46 -49.27 -23.60 -0.92
CA GLY A 46 -49.87 -23.26 -2.21
C GLY A 46 -48.86 -23.44 -3.35
N SER A 47 -49.09 -24.51 -4.07
CA SER A 47 -48.35 -25.06 -5.20
C SER A 47 -48.44 -24.29 -6.50
N SER A 48 -47.37 -24.37 -7.27
CA SER A 48 -47.27 -24.58 -8.73
C SER A 48 -48.05 -23.72 -9.71
N SER A 49 -47.38 -23.15 -10.68
CA SER A 49 -47.60 -23.47 -12.10
C SER A 49 -46.55 -22.85 -13.01
N ASP A 50 -46.01 -23.69 -13.86
CA ASP A 50 -45.22 -23.39 -15.07
C ASP A 50 -45.95 -22.48 -16.01
N SER A 51 -45.25 -21.63 -16.72
CA SER A 51 -45.61 -21.22 -18.08
C SER A 51 -44.35 -20.76 -18.84
N ASP A 52 -43.92 -21.60 -19.75
CA ASP A 52 -43.10 -21.29 -20.91
C ASP A 52 -43.71 -20.18 -21.76
N VAL A 53 -42.94 -19.20 -22.11
CA VAL A 53 -43.15 -18.42 -23.33
C VAL A 53 -41.80 -18.13 -23.99
N SER A 54 -41.55 -18.87 -25.04
CA SER A 54 -40.64 -18.54 -26.12
C SER A 54 -41.22 -17.48 -27.00
N VAL A 55 -40.45 -16.43 -27.41
CA VAL A 55 -40.60 -15.77 -28.73
C VAL A 55 -39.34 -14.92 -29.02
N SER A 56 -38.62 -15.33 -30.00
CA SER A 56 -38.27 -14.75 -31.31
C SER A 56 -37.38 -13.51 -31.32
N ALA A 57 -36.25 -13.72 -31.93
CA ALA A 57 -35.32 -12.77 -32.50
C ALA A 57 -35.97 -11.94 -33.61
N SER A 58 -35.71 -10.66 -33.65
CA SER A 58 -35.77 -9.86 -34.88
C SER A 58 -34.54 -8.98 -35.00
N THR A 59 -33.71 -9.32 -35.93
CA THR A 59 -32.65 -8.56 -36.55
C THR A 59 -33.22 -7.40 -37.34
N THR A 60 -32.76 -6.18 -37.06
CA THR A 60 -32.84 -5.09 -38.02
C THR A 60 -31.49 -4.46 -38.23
N ALA A 61 -30.94 -4.73 -39.37
CA ALA A 61 -29.76 -4.07 -39.91
C ALA A 61 -30.19 -2.65 -40.42
N SER A 62 -29.48 -1.64 -40.01
CA SER A 62 -29.57 -0.33 -40.63
C SER A 62 -28.22 0.05 -41.18
N THR A 63 -28.13 -0.02 -42.46
CA THR A 63 -27.11 0.56 -43.34
C THR A 63 -27.25 2.08 -43.35
N SER A 64 -26.20 2.82 -43.07
CA SER A 64 -26.11 4.22 -43.41
C SER A 64 -24.84 4.51 -44.20
N THR A 65 -25.10 4.99 -45.36
CA THR A 65 -24.24 5.36 -46.45
C THR A 65 -23.40 6.60 -46.13
N SER A 66 -22.12 6.52 -46.44
CA SER A 66 -21.18 7.65 -46.50
C SER A 66 -21.41 8.51 -47.74
N THR A 67 -21.49 9.82 -47.55
CA THR A 67 -21.33 10.79 -48.65
C THR A 67 -20.19 11.74 -48.32
N SER A 68 -19.15 11.64 -49.11
CA SER A 68 -18.05 12.58 -49.25
C SER A 68 -18.49 13.84 -49.97
N THR A 69 -18.11 15.00 -49.46
CA THR A 69 -18.14 16.22 -50.30
C THR A 69 -16.84 16.99 -50.14
N THR A 70 -16.28 17.24 -51.28
CA THR A 70 -15.03 17.89 -51.68
C THR A 70 -15.03 19.38 -51.33
N ALA A 71 -13.79 19.90 -51.11
CA ALA A 71 -13.44 21.31 -51.01
C ALA A 71 -13.72 22.13 -52.25
N PRO A 72 -13.63 23.46 -52.19
CA PRO A 72 -12.50 24.07 -52.86
C PRO A 72 -11.79 25.21 -52.10
N GLU A 73 -10.50 25.32 -52.50
CA GLU A 73 -9.58 26.39 -52.19
C GLU A 73 -9.99 27.73 -52.77
N THR A 74 -9.60 28.83 -52.11
CA THR A 74 -9.07 29.99 -52.85
C THR A 74 -8.16 30.85 -51.96
N SER A 75 -7.06 31.06 -52.49
CA SER A 75 -5.88 31.90 -52.30
C SER A 75 -6.17 33.40 -52.25
N THR A 76 -5.25 34.10 -51.60
CA THR A 76 -4.53 35.38 -51.94
C THR A 76 -4.20 36.06 -50.61
N GLY A 77 -3.01 36.56 -50.30
CA GLY A 77 -1.88 36.99 -50.98
C GLY A 77 -1.27 38.17 -50.25
N ALA A 78 0.06 38.19 -50.26
CA ALA A 78 0.96 39.33 -50.26
C ALA A 78 1.32 40.01 -48.90
N ASP A 79 2.54 39.85 -48.53
CA ASP A 79 3.72 40.74 -48.58
C ASP A 79 3.88 41.81 -47.51
N SER A 80 4.97 41.78 -46.75
CA SER A 80 6.19 42.57 -46.92
C SER A 80 7.07 42.45 -45.69
N SER A 81 8.23 41.88 -45.80
CA SER A 81 9.60 42.42 -45.86
C SER A 81 10.01 43.33 -44.68
N GLY A 82 11.12 42.95 -44.11
CA GLY A 82 11.95 43.79 -43.24
C GLY A 82 13.11 43.03 -42.60
N SER A 83 14.12 42.74 -43.39
CA SER A 83 15.43 42.29 -42.97
C SER A 83 16.26 43.45 -42.44
N VAL A 84 17.01 43.28 -41.35
CA VAL A 84 18.33 43.89 -41.18
C VAL A 84 19.23 42.87 -40.47
N ALA A 85 20.24 42.46 -41.17
CA ALA A 85 21.43 41.87 -40.61
C ALA A 85 22.35 42.97 -40.11
N ASP A 86 23.08 42.70 -39.06
CA ASP A 86 24.45 43.22 -39.00
C ASP A 86 25.36 42.30 -38.18
N THR A 87 26.50 42.18 -38.74
CA THR A 87 27.65 41.34 -38.56
C THR A 87 28.65 41.92 -37.55
N SER A 88 29.54 40.99 -37.12
CA SER A 88 30.96 41.17 -36.73
C SER A 88 31.22 41.58 -35.30
N THR A 89 32.26 41.16 -34.59
CA THR A 89 33.60 40.62 -34.93
C THR A 89 34.26 40.11 -33.66
N SER A 90 35.15 39.18 -33.82
CA SER A 90 36.09 38.61 -32.86
C SER A 90 37.02 39.66 -32.24
N ALA A 91 37.44 39.46 -30.99
CA ALA A 91 38.79 39.84 -30.55
C ALA A 91 39.23 39.01 -29.34
N ASP A 92 40.38 38.41 -29.49
CA ASP A 92 41.25 37.76 -28.51
C ASP A 92 41.65 38.72 -27.36
N GLY A 93 41.96 38.13 -26.21
CA GLY A 93 42.63 38.90 -25.13
C GLY A 93 42.94 38.05 -23.89
N SER A 94 44.05 37.35 -23.96
CA SER A 94 45.08 37.11 -22.92
C SER A 94 44.76 37.23 -21.45
N GLY A 95 44.96 36.14 -20.76
CA GLY A 95 45.73 35.89 -19.55
C GLY A 95 45.66 36.87 -18.37
N SER A 96 45.18 36.39 -17.25
CA SER A 96 45.68 36.79 -15.96
C SER A 96 45.54 35.66 -14.94
N THR A 97 46.68 35.13 -14.54
CA THR A 97 46.88 34.28 -13.39
C THR A 97 46.61 35.08 -12.14
N SER A 98 45.58 34.71 -11.42
CA SER A 98 45.41 35.14 -10.04
C SER A 98 45.44 33.93 -9.13
N ALA A 99 46.37 33.92 -8.21
CA ALA A 99 46.53 32.96 -7.13
C ALA A 99 45.23 32.89 -6.34
N SER A 100 44.63 31.72 -6.29
CA SER A 100 43.59 31.40 -5.33
C SER A 100 44.25 31.11 -4.00
N THR A 101 43.92 31.90 -3.03
CA THR A 101 44.05 31.57 -1.61
C THR A 101 43.22 30.33 -1.31
N ASP A 102 43.85 29.36 -0.65
CA ASP A 102 43.19 28.24 -0.03
C ASP A 102 42.08 28.71 0.88
N GLU A 103 40.86 28.68 0.41
CA GLU A 103 39.67 28.69 1.25
C GLU A 103 39.40 27.26 1.66
N ASP A 104 39.31 27.09 2.95
CA ASP A 104 38.93 25.96 3.76
C ASP A 104 37.93 25.06 3.04
N SER A 105 38.37 23.85 2.64
CA SER A 105 37.48 22.80 2.19
C SER A 105 36.69 22.32 3.38
N THR A 106 35.60 22.96 3.71
CA THR A 106 34.50 22.28 4.37
C THR A 106 34.11 21.12 3.45
N GLY A 107 34.43 19.91 3.90
CA GLY A 107 34.17 18.70 3.16
C GLY A 107 32.67 18.57 2.86
N GLY A 108 32.27 19.09 1.72
CA GLY A 108 30.97 18.80 1.16
C GLY A 108 31.04 17.36 0.61
N CYS A 109 30.11 16.54 1.05
CA CYS A 109 29.87 15.24 0.46
C CYS A 109 29.77 15.42 -1.05
N GLY A 110 30.60 14.74 -1.81
CA GLY A 110 30.49 14.79 -3.27
C GLY A 110 29.12 14.26 -3.68
N ASN A 111 28.29 15.11 -4.22
CA ASN A 111 26.96 14.93 -4.81
C ASN A 111 25.99 13.86 -4.18
N GLY A 112 26.22 13.45 -2.95
CA GLY A 112 25.36 12.55 -2.19
C GLY A 112 24.84 13.28 -0.94
N GLY A 113 24.00 14.28 -1.11
CA GLY A 113 23.06 14.67 -0.07
C GLY A 113 22.02 13.56 0.10
N PRO A 114 21.20 13.58 1.18
CA PRO A 114 20.14 12.59 1.35
C PRO A 114 19.39 12.49 0.02
N SER A 115 19.35 11.30 -0.52
CA SER A 115 18.91 11.04 -1.89
C SER A 115 17.51 11.58 -2.09
N VAL A 116 17.40 12.63 -2.89
CA VAL A 116 16.14 12.89 -3.58
C VAL A 116 15.81 11.57 -4.27
N ILE A 117 14.59 11.05 -4.10
CA ILE A 117 14.15 9.83 -4.78
C ILE A 117 14.41 10.04 -6.26
N GLU A 118 15.49 9.44 -6.79
CA GLU A 118 15.87 9.59 -8.21
C GLU A 118 14.95 8.77 -9.11
N PHE A 119 14.26 7.77 -8.53
CA PHE A 119 13.41 6.84 -9.26
C PHE A 119 11.95 7.06 -8.89
N SER A 120 11.12 7.32 -9.91
CA SER A 120 9.70 7.50 -9.73
C SER A 120 8.96 6.20 -10.07
N TYR A 121 8.89 5.28 -9.10
CA TYR A 121 8.16 4.03 -9.23
C TYR A 121 7.03 3.92 -8.22
N ILE A 122 5.93 3.29 -8.68
CA ILE A 122 4.91 2.75 -7.78
C ILE A 122 4.91 1.22 -7.85
N TRP A 123 4.87 0.57 -6.69
CA TRP A 123 4.87 -0.87 -6.57
C TRP A 123 3.52 -1.39 -6.10
N ILE A 124 2.83 -2.13 -6.97
CA ILE A 124 1.46 -2.61 -6.75
C ILE A 124 1.43 -4.13 -6.64
N ALA A 125 0.97 -4.65 -5.51
CA ALA A 125 0.85 -6.08 -5.28
C ALA A 125 -0.34 -6.67 -6.04
N ASN A 126 -0.10 -7.74 -6.80
CA ASN A 126 -1.08 -8.53 -7.55
C ASN A 126 -1.41 -9.80 -6.76
N SER A 127 -2.39 -9.72 -5.85
CA SER A 127 -2.63 -10.75 -4.84
C SER A 127 -2.93 -12.14 -5.42
N THR A 128 -3.74 -12.24 -6.47
CA THR A 128 -4.11 -13.55 -7.04
C THR A 128 -3.05 -14.16 -7.94
N GLN A 129 -2.07 -13.34 -8.36
CA GLN A 129 -0.94 -13.81 -9.17
C GLN A 129 0.30 -14.12 -8.34
N GLY A 130 0.40 -13.61 -7.11
CA GLY A 130 1.59 -13.76 -6.26
C GLY A 130 2.75 -12.88 -6.69
N THR A 131 2.46 -11.76 -7.36
CA THR A 131 3.48 -10.87 -7.90
C THR A 131 3.36 -9.45 -7.37
N VAL A 132 4.41 -8.66 -7.56
CA VAL A 132 4.39 -7.21 -7.44
C VAL A 132 4.75 -6.58 -8.79
N SER A 133 3.97 -5.59 -9.23
CA SER A 133 4.23 -4.79 -10.42
C SER A 133 5.02 -3.55 -10.06
N LYS A 134 6.07 -3.25 -10.82
CA LYS A 134 6.85 -2.02 -10.79
C LYS A 134 6.43 -1.15 -11.96
N ILE A 135 5.85 0.00 -11.68
CA ILE A 135 5.30 0.91 -12.68
C ILE A 135 6.07 2.23 -12.61
N ASN A 136 6.60 2.68 -13.73
CA ASN A 136 7.19 4.01 -13.84
C ASN A 136 6.06 5.05 -13.74
N THR A 137 6.14 5.93 -12.74
CA THR A 137 5.07 6.89 -12.50
C THR A 137 5.06 8.03 -13.53
N GLN A 138 6.17 8.36 -14.16
CA GLN A 138 6.25 9.45 -15.13
C GLN A 138 5.43 9.18 -16.40
N ASP A 139 5.50 7.97 -16.92
CA ASP A 139 4.79 7.56 -18.15
C ASP A 139 3.69 6.51 -17.92
N ALA A 140 3.49 6.10 -16.68
CA ALA A 140 2.49 5.11 -16.26
C ALA A 140 2.67 3.75 -16.97
N THR A 141 3.92 3.34 -17.23
CA THR A 141 4.25 2.05 -17.87
C THR A 141 4.77 1.05 -16.85
N GLU A 142 4.32 -0.20 -16.93
CA GLU A 142 4.87 -1.29 -16.14
C GLU A 142 6.24 -1.71 -16.71
N VAL A 143 7.27 -1.57 -15.87
CA VAL A 143 8.67 -1.81 -16.24
C VAL A 143 9.25 -3.05 -15.56
N GLY A 144 8.45 -3.79 -14.80
CA GLY A 144 8.82 -5.05 -14.20
C GLY A 144 7.66 -5.67 -13.42
N ARG A 145 7.64 -7.00 -13.37
CA ARG A 145 6.71 -7.78 -12.52
C ARG A 145 7.47 -8.94 -11.90
N TYR A 146 7.36 -9.11 -10.60
CA TYR A 146 8.23 -10.00 -9.83
C TYR A 146 7.41 -10.95 -8.99
N LEU A 147 7.75 -12.25 -8.97
CA LEU A 147 7.19 -13.20 -8.00
C LEU A 147 7.72 -12.90 -6.61
N VAL A 148 6.83 -12.85 -5.62
CA VAL A 148 7.22 -12.52 -4.22
C VAL A 148 7.50 -13.74 -3.37
N ASP A 149 7.09 -14.93 -3.81
CA ASP A 149 7.35 -16.21 -3.16
C ASP A 149 7.28 -17.37 -4.18
N ASP A 150 7.65 -18.58 -3.76
CA ASP A 150 7.53 -19.79 -4.57
C ASP A 150 6.08 -20.29 -4.63
N TYR A 151 5.36 -19.86 -5.64
CA TYR A 151 3.98 -20.25 -5.89
C TYR A 151 3.83 -21.30 -7.00
N GLU A 152 4.90 -22.00 -7.37
CA GLU A 152 4.86 -22.96 -8.46
C GLU A 152 3.74 -24.00 -8.27
N GLY A 153 2.83 -24.05 -9.23
CA GLY A 153 1.69 -24.96 -9.22
C GLY A 153 0.58 -24.61 -8.22
N GLN A 154 0.64 -23.46 -7.56
CA GLN A 154 -0.39 -22.98 -6.64
C GLN A 154 -1.38 -22.06 -7.35
N SER A 155 -2.66 -22.15 -6.97
CA SER A 155 -3.69 -21.18 -7.32
C SER A 155 -3.97 -20.33 -6.10
N LEU A 156 -3.59 -19.08 -6.13
CA LEU A 156 -3.81 -18.18 -5.02
C LEU A 156 -5.26 -17.69 -5.01
N SER A 157 -5.87 -17.71 -3.84
CA SER A 157 -7.14 -17.03 -3.63
C SER A 157 -6.89 -15.53 -3.38
N ASN A 158 -7.93 -14.73 -3.44
CA ASN A 158 -7.87 -13.31 -3.12
C ASN A 158 -7.49 -13.01 -1.63
N CYS A 159 -7.36 -14.02 -0.82
CA CYS A 159 -6.93 -13.93 0.58
C CYS A 159 -5.49 -14.42 0.80
N GLN A 160 -4.87 -14.94 -0.23
CA GLN A 160 -3.47 -15.37 -0.25
C GLN A 160 -2.68 -14.42 -1.16
N GLY A 161 -1.39 -14.50 -1.10
CA GLY A 161 -0.51 -13.68 -1.90
C GLY A 161 -0.28 -12.26 -1.34
N PRO A 162 0.55 -11.47 -2.01
CA PRO A 162 1.02 -10.17 -1.54
C PRO A 162 -0.11 -9.17 -1.37
N SER A 163 -0.01 -8.33 -0.34
CA SER A 163 -1.04 -7.34 -0.06
C SER A 163 -0.51 -6.02 0.48
N ARG A 164 0.74 -5.97 0.89
CA ARG A 164 1.38 -4.76 1.39
C ARG A 164 2.74 -4.58 0.77
N THR A 165 3.02 -3.35 0.47
CA THR A 165 4.32 -2.88 0.00
C THR A 165 4.78 -1.77 0.93
N SER A 166 6.06 -1.61 1.08
CA SER A 166 6.69 -0.42 1.62
C SER A 166 7.93 -0.14 0.80
N VAL A 167 8.12 1.12 0.41
CA VAL A 167 9.20 1.54 -0.46
C VAL A 167 10.15 2.42 0.33
N ASN A 168 11.46 2.15 0.24
CA ASN A 168 12.49 2.95 0.88
C ASN A 168 12.89 4.15 0.01
N LEU A 169 13.81 4.99 0.49
CA LEU A 169 14.23 6.20 -0.23
C LEU A 169 15.09 5.91 -1.45
N ASP A 170 15.62 4.68 -1.59
CA ASP A 170 16.32 4.23 -2.79
C ASP A 170 15.35 3.71 -3.87
N GLY A 171 14.04 3.66 -3.55
CA GLY A 171 13.00 3.12 -4.42
C GLY A 171 12.81 1.61 -4.33
N ASP A 172 13.62 0.91 -3.52
CA ASP A 172 13.49 -0.53 -3.31
C ASP A 172 12.21 -0.84 -2.54
N VAL A 173 11.58 -1.95 -2.88
CA VAL A 173 10.33 -2.37 -2.25
C VAL A 173 10.52 -3.58 -1.34
N ALA A 174 9.91 -3.52 -0.15
CA ALA A 174 9.58 -4.68 0.65
C ALA A 174 8.13 -5.08 0.40
N VAL A 175 7.88 -6.34 0.11
CA VAL A 175 6.55 -6.89 -0.17
C VAL A 175 6.22 -7.96 0.85
N LEU A 176 5.13 -7.73 1.60
CA LEU A 176 4.66 -8.68 2.61
C LEU A 176 3.46 -9.46 2.06
N ASP A 177 3.61 -10.77 2.10
CA ASP A 177 2.63 -11.74 1.64
C ASP A 177 1.80 -12.29 2.81
N ARG A 178 0.51 -12.43 2.59
CA ARG A 178 -0.40 -13.07 3.56
C ARG A 178 -0.15 -14.56 3.74
N GLY A 179 0.59 -15.19 2.84
CA GLY A 179 1.11 -16.55 2.99
C GLY A 179 2.34 -16.66 3.88
N GLY A 180 2.92 -15.52 4.32
CA GLY A 180 4.06 -15.46 5.20
C GLY A 180 5.39 -15.13 4.51
N GLY A 181 5.40 -14.90 3.22
CA GLY A 181 6.60 -14.43 2.52
C GLY A 181 6.86 -12.94 2.75
N LEU A 182 8.10 -12.57 2.98
CA LEU A 182 8.58 -11.20 2.96
C LEU A 182 9.77 -11.12 2.01
N ALA A 183 9.63 -10.34 0.94
CA ALA A 183 10.65 -10.21 -0.09
C ALA A 183 11.06 -8.76 -0.30
N LYS A 184 12.34 -8.52 -0.60
CA LYS A 184 12.86 -7.22 -1.05
C LYS A 184 13.28 -7.30 -2.50
N PHE A 185 12.83 -6.31 -3.31
CA PHE A 185 13.30 -6.12 -4.70
C PHE A 185 14.03 -4.80 -4.83
N ILE A 186 15.15 -4.84 -5.56
CA ILE A 186 15.96 -3.67 -5.89
C ILE A 186 15.28 -2.91 -7.03
N ALA A 187 15.19 -1.59 -6.89
CA ALA A 187 14.53 -0.75 -7.88
C ALA A 187 15.38 -0.50 -9.11
N ASP A 188 16.68 -0.25 -8.93
CA ASP A 188 17.60 0.02 -10.03
C ASP A 188 18.20 -1.29 -10.58
N PRO A 189 17.88 -1.68 -11.81
CA PRO A 189 18.45 -2.89 -12.39
C PRO A 189 19.99 -2.89 -12.48
N GLU A 190 20.61 -1.71 -12.48
CA GLU A 190 22.07 -1.59 -12.50
C GLU A 190 22.71 -1.98 -11.15
N LEU A 191 21.92 -1.98 -10.07
CA LEU A 191 22.34 -2.38 -8.72
C LEU A 191 21.99 -3.84 -8.40
N CYS A 192 21.24 -4.52 -9.27
CA CYS A 192 20.93 -5.93 -9.08
C CYS A 192 22.18 -6.79 -9.28
N PRO A 193 22.40 -7.81 -8.42
CA PRO A 193 23.58 -8.67 -8.56
C PRO A 193 23.45 -9.61 -9.77
N ASP A 194 24.50 -9.74 -10.58
CA ASP A 194 24.66 -10.84 -11.53
C ASP A 194 25.00 -12.12 -10.72
N ALA A 195 23.97 -12.82 -10.25
CA ALA A 195 24.11 -13.91 -9.26
C ALA A 195 24.68 -15.20 -9.88
N ASP A 196 24.47 -15.45 -11.15
CA ASP A 196 25.00 -16.61 -11.86
C ASP A 196 26.32 -16.32 -12.59
N VAL A 197 26.76 -15.04 -12.60
CA VAL A 197 28.04 -14.56 -13.15
C VAL A 197 28.15 -14.84 -14.65
N ASP A 198 27.08 -14.71 -15.38
CA ASP A 198 27.04 -14.89 -16.82
C ASP A 198 27.34 -13.59 -17.61
N GLY A 199 27.40 -12.45 -16.91
CA GLY A 199 27.74 -11.13 -17.45
C GLY A 199 26.54 -10.28 -17.82
N ALA A 200 25.32 -10.68 -17.41
CA ALA A 200 24.08 -9.92 -17.56
C ALA A 200 23.20 -10.12 -16.31
N VAL A 201 22.42 -9.13 -15.96
CA VAL A 201 21.39 -9.26 -14.91
C VAL A 201 20.11 -9.76 -15.56
N GLN A 202 19.59 -10.89 -15.08
CA GLN A 202 18.30 -11.42 -15.48
C GLN A 202 17.21 -10.82 -14.60
N THR A 203 16.37 -9.98 -15.18
CA THR A 203 15.24 -9.37 -14.46
C THR A 203 14.07 -9.09 -15.39
N ALA A 204 12.86 -9.04 -14.82
CA ALA A 204 11.65 -8.69 -15.55
C ALA A 204 11.72 -7.21 -16.01
N THR A 205 11.34 -6.94 -17.25
CA THR A 205 11.34 -5.61 -17.88
C THR A 205 9.97 -5.15 -18.37
N ASP A 206 8.94 -5.94 -18.12
CA ASP A 206 7.54 -5.68 -18.47
C ASP A 206 6.59 -6.45 -17.54
N ALA A 207 5.33 -6.60 -17.92
CA ALA A 207 4.32 -7.34 -17.16
C ALA A 207 4.53 -8.89 -17.13
N ASN A 208 5.58 -9.42 -17.78
CA ASN A 208 5.93 -10.82 -17.72
C ASN A 208 7.00 -11.04 -16.65
N TYR A 209 6.66 -11.88 -15.67
CA TYR A 209 7.59 -12.23 -14.60
C TYR A 209 8.41 -13.47 -14.93
N LEU A 210 9.60 -13.57 -14.36
CA LEU A 210 10.47 -14.73 -14.45
C LEU A 210 10.02 -15.81 -13.46
N ALA A 211 10.47 -17.07 -13.66
CA ALA A 211 10.21 -18.14 -12.71
C ALA A 211 10.87 -17.84 -11.34
N TRP A 212 10.34 -18.45 -10.29
CA TRP A 212 10.88 -18.23 -8.95
C TRP A 212 12.38 -18.52 -8.85
N GLY A 213 13.11 -17.55 -8.37
CA GLY A 213 14.57 -17.62 -8.20
C GLY A 213 15.39 -17.37 -9.47
N GLU A 214 14.73 -16.96 -10.58
CA GLU A 214 15.41 -16.54 -11.81
C GLU A 214 15.59 -15.01 -11.89
N ASP A 215 14.81 -14.24 -11.14
CA ASP A 215 14.94 -12.78 -11.11
C ASP A 215 16.05 -12.36 -10.14
N GLU A 216 17.05 -11.69 -10.67
CA GLU A 216 18.25 -11.30 -9.92
C GLU A 216 18.10 -9.96 -9.18
N CYS A 217 16.98 -9.23 -9.41
CA CYS A 217 16.63 -8.07 -8.60
C CYS A 217 15.92 -8.45 -7.28
N LEU A 218 15.63 -9.73 -7.03
CA LEU A 218 15.25 -10.22 -5.71
C LEU A 218 16.47 -10.19 -4.78
N ALA A 219 16.56 -9.18 -3.92
CA ALA A 219 17.68 -9.04 -2.99
C ALA A 219 17.69 -10.14 -1.92
N TRP A 220 16.54 -10.37 -1.30
CA TRP A 220 16.35 -11.42 -0.30
C TRP A 220 14.86 -11.75 -0.13
N GLN A 221 14.58 -12.94 0.43
CA GLN A 221 13.27 -13.38 0.86
C GLN A 221 13.42 -14.17 2.16
N ILE A 222 12.50 -13.93 3.10
CA ILE A 222 12.42 -14.65 4.38
C ILE A 222 11.00 -15.07 4.67
N ASP A 223 10.85 -16.14 5.47
CA ASP A 223 9.56 -16.62 5.94
C ASP A 223 9.17 -15.93 7.25
N VAL A 224 7.97 -15.37 7.32
CA VAL A 224 7.37 -14.80 8.53
C VAL A 224 6.51 -15.89 9.20
N PRO A 225 6.86 -16.34 10.41
CA PRO A 225 6.16 -17.43 11.09
C PRO A 225 4.83 -16.95 11.68
N HIS A 226 3.79 -16.92 10.87
CA HIS A 226 2.47 -16.45 11.25
C HIS A 226 1.51 -17.61 11.53
N SER A 227 0.45 -17.31 12.31
CA SER A 227 -0.76 -18.09 12.28
C SER A 227 -1.65 -17.53 11.19
N GLY A 228 -2.40 -18.32 10.54
CA GLY A 228 -3.41 -17.75 9.68
C GLY A 228 -3.74 -18.61 8.49
N ASN A 229 -5.01 -18.61 8.19
CA ASN A 229 -5.58 -19.25 7.04
C ASN A 229 -5.92 -18.18 6.01
N GLY A 230 -4.92 -17.70 5.30
CA GLY A 230 -5.12 -16.84 4.16
C GLY A 230 -5.48 -15.39 4.49
N CYS A 231 -6.75 -15.06 4.75
CA CYS A 231 -7.13 -13.66 4.97
C CYS A 231 -6.54 -13.01 6.24
N ASP A 232 -6.02 -13.80 7.16
CA ASP A 232 -5.50 -13.34 8.46
C ASP A 232 -3.96 -13.28 8.51
N GLY A 233 -3.31 -13.45 7.39
CA GLY A 233 -1.84 -13.41 7.28
C GLY A 233 -1.23 -12.03 7.51
N PRO A 234 0.11 -11.95 7.61
CA PRO A 234 0.83 -10.72 7.96
C PRO A 234 0.59 -9.58 6.96
N ARG A 235 0.52 -8.34 7.48
CA ARG A 235 0.23 -7.16 6.66
C ARG A 235 1.01 -5.91 7.04
N ALA A 236 1.26 -5.67 8.33
CA ALA A 236 1.90 -4.43 8.74
C ALA A 236 3.40 -4.47 8.46
N VAL A 237 3.84 -3.65 7.52
CA VAL A 237 5.24 -3.53 7.08
C VAL A 237 5.55 -2.08 6.77
N GLN A 238 6.72 -1.59 7.21
CA GLN A 238 7.18 -0.23 6.89
C GLN A 238 8.70 -0.13 7.00
N TRP A 239 9.34 0.50 6.01
CA TRP A 239 10.74 0.89 6.07
C TRP A 239 10.95 2.00 7.09
N THR A 240 12.11 1.98 7.77
CA THR A 240 12.62 3.13 8.52
C THR A 240 13.29 4.12 7.56
N ALA A 241 13.38 5.37 7.99
CA ALA A 241 14.31 6.29 7.38
C ALA A 241 15.75 5.86 7.66
N PRO A 242 16.68 6.02 6.70
CA PRO A 242 18.08 5.73 6.94
C PRO A 242 18.67 6.68 8.00
N GLU A 243 19.53 6.18 8.85
CA GLU A 243 20.22 6.98 9.85
C GLU A 243 21.58 7.49 9.34
N ALA A 244 21.93 8.72 9.68
CA ALA A 244 23.23 9.24 9.34
C ALA A 244 24.32 8.63 10.23
N ILE A 245 25.23 7.86 9.65
CA ILE A 245 26.45 7.35 10.32
C ILE A 245 27.44 8.49 10.49
N ASP A 246 27.57 9.33 9.49
CA ASP A 246 28.38 10.55 9.48
C ASP A 246 27.76 11.61 8.55
N ALA A 247 28.46 12.71 8.32
CA ALA A 247 27.96 13.81 7.47
C ALA A 247 27.67 13.39 6.02
N CYS A 248 28.17 12.24 5.55
CA CYS A 248 28.10 11.82 4.16
C CYS A 248 27.67 10.34 3.96
N THR A 249 27.49 9.60 5.04
CA THR A 249 27.18 8.16 5.00
C THR A 249 25.88 7.91 5.75
N LEU A 250 24.95 7.30 5.09
CA LEU A 250 23.71 6.78 5.70
C LEU A 250 23.90 5.30 6.01
N ASP A 251 23.28 4.81 7.08
CA ASP A 251 23.14 3.39 7.36
C ASP A 251 22.05 2.78 6.46
N ASP A 252 22.12 1.48 6.22
CA ASP A 252 21.05 0.79 5.52
C ASP A 252 19.74 0.90 6.30
N PRO A 253 18.62 1.25 5.64
CA PRO A 253 17.33 1.32 6.31
C PRO A 253 16.92 -0.06 6.84
N ARG A 254 16.22 -0.08 7.95
CA ARG A 254 15.63 -1.28 8.53
C ARG A 254 14.17 -1.40 8.14
N LEU A 255 13.61 -2.56 8.33
CA LEU A 255 12.22 -2.83 8.00
C LEU A 255 11.47 -3.33 9.24
N TRP A 256 10.41 -2.65 9.61
CA TRP A 256 9.46 -3.10 10.61
C TRP A 256 8.42 -4.05 9.99
N VAL A 257 8.13 -5.14 10.70
CA VAL A 257 7.09 -6.11 10.33
C VAL A 257 6.34 -6.53 11.58
N ALA A 258 5.01 -6.42 11.58
CA ALA A 258 4.17 -6.93 12.66
C ALA A 258 3.21 -8.01 12.15
N PHE A 259 3.10 -9.10 12.90
CA PHE A 259 2.28 -10.24 12.53
C PHE A 259 1.78 -11.00 13.77
N CYS A 260 0.67 -11.70 13.62
CA CYS A 260 0.20 -12.64 14.62
C CYS A 260 1.07 -13.90 14.63
N ASN A 261 1.55 -14.28 15.79
CA ASN A 261 2.38 -15.47 15.91
C ASN A 261 1.60 -16.76 15.64
N ALA A 262 2.31 -17.89 15.46
CA ALA A 262 1.71 -19.17 15.06
C ALA A 262 0.66 -19.74 16.02
N ASN A 263 0.46 -19.11 17.19
CA ASN A 263 -0.52 -19.55 18.18
C ASN A 263 -1.75 -18.64 18.29
N ASP A 264 -1.88 -17.62 17.48
CA ASP A 264 -2.97 -16.61 17.47
C ASP A 264 -3.19 -15.86 18.80
N SER A 265 -2.22 -15.92 19.71
CA SER A 265 -2.37 -15.34 21.04
C SER A 265 -1.71 -13.97 21.21
N ASP A 266 -0.66 -13.73 20.45
CA ASP A 266 0.17 -12.55 20.59
C ASP A 266 0.66 -12.05 19.23
N VAL A 267 1.01 -10.77 19.17
CA VAL A 267 1.70 -10.18 18.04
C VAL A 267 3.20 -10.26 18.26
N THR A 268 3.92 -10.54 17.21
CA THR A 268 5.37 -10.37 17.16
C THR A 268 5.68 -9.23 16.20
N VAL A 269 6.57 -8.34 16.64
CA VAL A 269 7.14 -7.28 15.80
C VAL A 269 8.60 -7.58 15.57
N TRP A 270 8.99 -7.63 14.31
CA TRP A 270 10.39 -7.76 13.90
C TRP A 270 10.95 -6.46 13.42
N MET A 271 12.22 -6.21 13.73
CA MET A 271 13.06 -5.31 12.99
C MET A 271 14.03 -6.15 12.14
N VAL A 272 13.95 -5.95 10.84
CA VAL A 272 14.69 -6.70 9.82
C VAL A 272 15.75 -5.80 9.20
N ASN A 273 16.97 -6.31 9.05
CA ASN A 273 18.04 -5.65 8.33
C ASN A 273 17.68 -5.52 6.84
N GLY A 274 17.69 -4.31 6.32
CA GLY A 274 17.28 -4.04 4.95
C GLY A 274 18.25 -4.56 3.89
N ALA A 275 19.53 -4.76 4.24
CA ALA A 275 20.54 -5.23 3.29
C ALA A 275 20.40 -6.74 3.02
N ASP A 276 20.12 -7.56 4.05
CA ASP A 276 20.23 -9.02 3.94
C ASP A 276 19.01 -9.81 4.46
N GLY A 277 17.97 -9.13 4.98
CA GLY A 277 16.78 -9.79 5.51
C GLY A 277 16.97 -10.44 6.89
N THR A 278 18.07 -10.21 7.57
CA THR A 278 18.30 -10.76 8.91
C THR A 278 17.39 -10.11 9.94
N VAL A 279 16.71 -10.91 10.77
CA VAL A 279 15.93 -10.39 11.91
C VAL A 279 16.90 -9.95 13.00
N GLU A 280 16.98 -8.64 13.25
CA GLU A 280 17.87 -8.02 14.25
C GLU A 280 17.23 -7.98 15.64
N VAL A 281 15.93 -7.71 15.70
CA VAL A 281 15.17 -7.60 16.95
C VAL A 281 13.80 -8.27 16.79
N GLU A 282 13.40 -8.99 17.83
CA GLU A 282 12.06 -9.56 17.97
C GLU A 282 11.40 -9.02 19.24
N ILE A 283 10.25 -8.37 19.10
CA ILE A 283 9.52 -7.73 20.18
C ILE A 283 8.15 -8.40 20.33
N PRO A 284 7.90 -9.13 21.44
CA PRO A 284 6.59 -9.70 21.71
C PRO A 284 5.62 -8.61 22.21
N VAL A 285 4.45 -8.51 21.60
CA VAL A 285 3.32 -7.70 22.07
C VAL A 285 2.30 -8.65 22.66
N GLU A 286 2.36 -8.81 23.96
CA GLU A 286 1.56 -9.79 24.71
C GLU A 286 0.13 -9.31 24.95
N ASN A 287 -0.77 -10.26 25.18
CA ASN A 287 -2.20 -10.06 25.44
C ASN A 287 -2.97 -9.42 24.27
N TYR A 288 -2.47 -9.63 23.10
CA TYR A 288 -3.13 -9.24 21.87
C TYR A 288 -4.07 -10.35 21.38
N ASN A 289 -5.22 -9.98 20.84
CA ASN A 289 -6.18 -10.97 20.31
C ASN A 289 -6.09 -11.03 18.78
N CYS A 290 -5.36 -11.98 18.27
CA CYS A 290 -5.22 -12.23 16.83
C CYS A 290 -6.42 -12.96 16.19
N SER A 291 -7.61 -12.88 16.76
CA SER A 291 -8.75 -13.71 16.35
C SER A 291 -9.39 -13.35 15.01
N THR A 292 -8.99 -12.22 14.38
CA THR A 292 -9.54 -11.77 13.11
C THR A 292 -8.45 -11.43 12.10
N TYR A 293 -7.99 -10.18 12.08
CA TYR A 293 -7.05 -9.71 11.04
C TYR A 293 -5.66 -9.33 11.57
N GLY A 294 -5.50 -9.21 12.88
CA GLY A 294 -4.26 -8.81 13.51
C GLY A 294 -3.75 -7.43 13.09
N PRO A 295 -2.41 -7.21 13.15
CA PRO A 295 -1.78 -6.00 12.66
C PRO A 295 -2.11 -5.78 11.19
N TYR A 296 -2.76 -4.64 10.88
CA TYR A 296 -3.40 -4.47 9.57
C TYR A 296 -2.70 -3.49 8.64
N GLY A 297 -2.07 -2.49 9.17
CA GLY A 297 -1.22 -1.53 8.46
C GLY A 297 -0.28 -0.85 9.43
N GLY A 298 0.78 -0.25 8.93
CA GLY A 298 1.76 0.43 9.75
C GLY A 298 2.44 1.59 9.05
N VAL A 299 2.96 2.51 9.84
CA VAL A 299 3.76 3.67 9.43
C VAL A 299 4.90 3.87 10.41
N VAL A 300 5.90 4.66 10.05
CA VAL A 300 6.95 5.12 10.98
C VAL A 300 6.85 6.63 11.16
N ASP A 301 7.24 7.11 12.35
CA ASP A 301 7.37 8.54 12.62
C ASP A 301 8.82 9.04 12.43
N ALA A 302 9.04 10.32 12.67
CA ALA A 302 10.36 10.95 12.52
C ALA A 302 11.46 10.39 13.46
N ASN A 303 11.10 9.55 14.42
CA ASN A 303 12.03 8.85 15.29
C ASN A 303 12.27 7.41 14.82
N ASN A 304 11.71 7.00 13.67
CA ASN A 304 11.63 5.63 13.20
C ASN A 304 10.81 4.69 14.10
N ASP A 305 10.03 5.22 15.03
CA ASP A 305 9.12 4.41 15.83
C ASP A 305 8.00 3.85 14.95
N PHE A 306 7.70 2.58 15.15
CA PHE A 306 6.71 1.89 14.33
C PHE A 306 5.32 1.99 14.93
N TRP A 307 4.39 2.57 14.19
CA TRP A 307 2.99 2.66 14.54
C TRP A 307 2.18 1.69 13.69
N PHE A 308 1.38 0.85 14.31
CA PHE A 308 0.49 -0.06 13.59
C PHE A 308 -0.89 -0.13 14.25
N VAL A 309 -1.90 -0.43 13.43
CA VAL A 309 -3.27 -0.59 13.87
C VAL A 309 -3.66 -2.05 13.96
N ASP A 310 -4.46 -2.36 14.98
CA ASP A 310 -5.16 -3.62 15.12
C ASP A 310 -6.57 -3.50 14.53
N ARG A 311 -6.95 -4.46 13.71
CA ARG A 311 -8.30 -4.58 13.19
C ARG A 311 -9.08 -5.74 13.81
N SER A 312 -8.74 -6.15 15.01
CA SER A 312 -9.43 -7.17 15.80
C SER A 312 -10.46 -6.53 16.76
N ALA A 313 -11.20 -7.37 17.47
CA ALA A 313 -12.12 -6.88 18.51
C ALA A 313 -11.33 -6.25 19.68
N GLY A 314 -11.59 -4.99 19.94
CA GLY A 314 -10.89 -4.22 20.98
C GLY A 314 -9.79 -3.31 20.42
N GLN A 315 -9.89 -2.99 19.16
CA GLN A 315 -9.02 -2.14 18.33
C GLN A 315 -8.14 -1.17 19.10
N SER A 316 -6.86 -1.14 18.75
CA SER A 316 -5.88 -0.24 19.34
C SER A 316 -4.88 0.24 18.30
N LEU A 317 -4.33 1.42 18.53
CA LEU A 317 -3.13 1.90 17.90
C LEU A 317 -1.95 1.50 18.77
N PHE A 318 -0.92 0.91 18.18
CA PHE A 318 0.30 0.51 18.86
C PHE A 318 1.48 1.35 18.37
N ARG A 319 2.40 1.64 19.28
CA ARG A 319 3.71 2.22 18.99
C ARG A 319 4.78 1.28 19.50
N VAL A 320 5.79 1.03 18.69
CA VAL A 320 7.00 0.29 19.06
C VAL A 320 8.19 1.21 18.90
N GLU A 321 8.99 1.34 19.96
CA GLU A 321 10.12 2.26 20.03
C GLU A 321 11.30 1.74 19.21
N TYR A 322 11.83 2.56 18.31
CA TYR A 322 13.00 2.26 17.52
C TYR A 322 14.27 2.15 18.41
N GLY A 323 15.13 1.17 18.09
CA GLY A 323 16.36 0.95 18.85
C GLY A 323 16.18 0.32 20.22
N CYS A 324 14.95 0.10 20.66
CA CYS A 324 14.68 -0.61 21.92
C CYS A 324 15.07 -2.08 21.80
N GLN A 325 15.70 -2.59 22.86
CA GLN A 325 16.06 -4.00 23.01
C GLN A 325 15.24 -4.58 24.16
N PRO A 326 14.26 -5.44 23.92
CA PRO A 326 13.37 -5.93 24.96
C PRO A 326 14.15 -6.79 25.99
N VAL A 327 14.08 -6.38 27.25
CA VAL A 327 14.61 -7.16 28.39
C VAL A 327 13.48 -7.93 29.06
N ASN A 328 12.28 -7.31 29.10
CA ASN A 328 11.06 -7.96 29.56
C ASN A 328 9.93 -7.72 28.55
N PRO A 329 8.92 -8.60 28.52
CA PRO A 329 7.71 -8.34 27.76
C PRO A 329 7.10 -6.97 28.12
N GLY A 330 6.74 -6.17 27.12
CA GLY A 330 6.14 -4.86 27.31
C GLY A 330 7.11 -3.69 27.45
N ASP A 331 8.42 -3.91 27.41
CA ASP A 331 9.42 -2.83 27.57
C ASP A 331 9.49 -1.88 26.37
N CYS A 332 9.18 -2.35 25.16
CA CYS A 332 9.45 -1.64 23.90
C CYS A 332 8.21 -1.12 23.18
N TRP A 333 7.03 -1.26 23.75
CA TRP A 333 5.80 -0.85 23.08
C TRP A 333 4.77 -0.27 24.03
N GLU A 334 3.87 0.52 23.45
CA GLU A 334 2.69 1.06 24.12
C GLU A 334 1.46 0.95 23.24
N SER A 335 0.27 1.01 23.82
CA SER A 335 -0.99 0.95 23.08
C SER A 335 -1.95 2.04 23.50
N PHE A 336 -2.73 2.52 22.54
CA PHE A 336 -3.73 3.58 22.71
C PHE A 336 -5.07 3.03 22.24
N ALA A 337 -6.04 2.94 23.16
CA ALA A 337 -7.38 2.47 22.85
C ALA A 337 -8.04 3.45 21.87
N GLN A 338 -8.49 2.94 20.73
CA GLN A 338 -9.23 3.73 19.75
C GLN A 338 -10.57 4.20 20.32
N PRO A 339 -11.10 5.34 19.83
CA PRO A 339 -12.41 5.81 20.28
C PRO A 339 -13.53 4.81 19.94
N ASP A 340 -14.55 4.73 20.79
CA ASP A 340 -15.71 3.87 20.59
C ASP A 340 -16.42 4.21 19.25
N GLY A 341 -16.64 3.19 18.44
CA GLY A 341 -17.35 3.31 17.16
C GLY A 341 -16.46 3.59 15.96
N GLU A 342 -15.16 3.86 16.17
CA GLU A 342 -14.20 3.99 15.09
C GLU A 342 -13.66 2.62 14.63
N ASP A 343 -13.28 2.53 13.34
CA ASP A 343 -12.65 1.36 12.71
C ASP A 343 -11.37 1.80 12.03
N ALA A 344 -10.34 0.97 12.02
CA ALA A 344 -9.08 1.22 11.35
C ALA A 344 -8.83 0.18 10.26
N TYR A 345 -8.89 0.61 9.01
CA TYR A 345 -8.53 -0.19 7.84
C TYR A 345 -7.22 0.29 7.21
N GLY A 346 -7.12 1.57 6.92
CA GLY A 346 -5.92 2.26 6.46
C GLY A 346 -5.27 3.08 7.56
N ILE A 347 -3.97 3.31 7.43
CA ILE A 347 -3.16 4.15 8.31
C ILE A 347 -2.16 4.94 7.47
N THR A 348 -1.94 6.20 7.83
CA THR A 348 -0.87 7.06 7.29
C THR A 348 -0.39 8.05 8.35
N ILE A 349 0.70 8.74 8.07
CA ILE A 349 1.21 9.84 8.89
C ILE A 349 1.25 11.11 8.04
N ASP A 350 0.94 12.26 8.64
CA ASP A 350 1.12 13.54 7.96
C ASP A 350 2.44 14.23 8.37
N ALA A 351 2.80 15.27 7.66
CA ALA A 351 4.02 16.04 7.89
C ALA A 351 4.09 16.71 9.29
N THR A 352 2.97 16.75 10.04
CA THR A 352 2.92 17.24 11.42
C THR A 352 3.11 16.12 12.45
N GLY A 353 3.19 14.88 12.00
CA GLY A 353 3.35 13.67 12.82
C GLY A 353 2.04 13.12 13.39
N ARG A 354 0.87 13.57 12.91
CA ARG A 354 -0.41 12.96 13.29
C ARG A 354 -0.58 11.63 12.57
N ILE A 355 -1.00 10.62 13.31
CA ILE A 355 -1.27 9.28 12.78
C ILE A 355 -2.74 9.21 12.39
N TRP A 356 -3.02 9.17 11.09
CA TRP A 356 -4.37 9.13 10.53
C TRP A 356 -4.83 7.69 10.28
N MET A 357 -6.09 7.43 10.62
CA MET A 357 -6.73 6.13 10.43
C MET A 357 -8.07 6.31 9.74
N ALA A 358 -8.40 5.37 8.86
CA ALA A 358 -9.66 5.35 8.12
C ALA A 358 -10.26 3.94 8.12
N GLY A 359 -11.59 3.82 8.15
CA GLY A 359 -12.26 2.53 8.23
C GLY A 359 -13.74 2.54 7.86
N SER A 360 -14.47 1.53 8.30
CA SER A 360 -15.89 1.32 7.98
C SER A 360 -16.77 2.37 8.64
N GLY A 361 -17.94 2.66 8.04
CA GLY A 361 -18.92 3.58 8.62
C GLY A 361 -18.51 5.03 8.60
N ASN A 362 -17.75 5.48 7.57
CA ASN A 362 -17.15 6.81 7.44
C ASN A 362 -16.13 7.14 8.56
N SER A 363 -15.60 6.11 9.23
CA SER A 363 -14.58 6.29 10.28
C SER A 363 -13.33 6.96 9.67
N LEU A 364 -13.05 8.17 10.15
CA LEU A 364 -11.84 8.92 9.85
C LEU A 364 -11.43 9.69 11.10
N TYR A 365 -10.26 9.43 11.60
CA TYR A 365 -9.75 10.05 12.82
C TYR A 365 -8.23 10.03 12.84
N PHE A 366 -7.64 10.85 13.70
CA PHE A 366 -6.21 10.83 13.92
C PHE A 366 -5.85 10.77 15.41
N PHE A 367 -4.66 10.26 15.66
CA PHE A 367 -3.99 10.35 16.96
C PHE A 367 -2.87 11.41 16.86
N ASP A 368 -2.82 12.31 17.81
CA ASP A 368 -1.75 13.28 17.97
C ASP A 368 -0.78 12.79 19.06
N PRO A 369 0.43 12.32 18.70
CA PRO A 369 1.41 11.85 19.68
C PRO A 369 1.85 12.92 20.68
N GLY A 370 1.84 14.21 20.28
CA GLY A 370 2.23 15.32 21.15
C GLY A 370 1.28 15.58 22.30
N THR A 371 -0.01 15.28 22.11
CA THR A 371 -1.06 15.45 23.13
C THR A 371 -1.59 14.13 23.66
N ALA A 372 -1.27 13.02 23.03
CA ALA A 372 -1.83 11.68 23.27
C ALA A 372 -3.37 11.65 23.18
N MET A 373 -3.94 12.37 22.21
CA MET A 373 -5.37 12.51 22.02
C MET A 373 -5.81 12.07 20.64
N PHE A 374 -6.97 11.40 20.59
CA PHE A 374 -7.67 11.12 19.34
C PHE A 374 -8.63 12.26 18.99
N THR A 375 -8.74 12.53 17.70
CA THR A 375 -9.74 13.45 17.12
C THR A 375 -10.44 12.77 15.96
N SER A 376 -11.77 12.68 16.00
CA SER A 376 -12.60 12.07 14.94
C SER A 376 -13.21 13.13 14.04
N LEU A 377 -13.23 12.82 12.73
CA LEU A 377 -13.90 13.56 11.68
C LEU A 377 -15.15 12.84 11.15
N GLN A 378 -15.53 11.71 11.75
CA GLN A 378 -16.64 10.88 11.29
C GLN A 378 -17.94 11.68 11.13
N SER A 379 -18.28 12.54 12.09
CA SER A 379 -19.50 13.34 12.02
C SER A 379 -19.56 14.30 10.83
N GLN A 380 -18.41 14.83 10.41
CA GLN A 380 -18.33 15.72 9.25
C GLN A 380 -18.53 14.92 7.93
N LEU A 381 -18.00 13.71 7.87
CA LEU A 381 -18.20 12.82 6.74
C LEU A 381 -19.65 12.33 6.68
N ASP A 382 -20.26 11.98 7.81
CA ASP A 382 -21.68 11.60 7.91
C ASP A 382 -22.59 12.72 7.37
N ASP A 383 -22.34 13.96 7.80
CA ASP A 383 -23.07 15.13 7.33
C ASP A 383 -22.85 15.39 5.84
N TYR A 384 -21.62 15.26 5.35
CA TYR A 384 -21.32 15.40 3.94
C TYR A 384 -22.08 14.39 3.08
N PHE A 385 -21.97 13.09 3.40
CA PHE A 385 -22.63 12.04 2.61
C PHE A 385 -24.15 12.04 2.77
N ALA A 386 -24.69 12.43 3.90
CA ALA A 386 -26.12 12.58 4.09
C ALA A 386 -26.75 13.70 3.22
N ASN A 387 -25.95 14.70 2.85
CA ASN A 387 -26.37 15.83 2.06
C ASN A 387 -25.87 15.80 0.60
N ALA A 388 -25.03 14.83 0.24
CA ALA A 388 -24.51 14.67 -1.12
C ALA A 388 -25.63 14.38 -2.10
N ALA A 389 -25.51 14.90 -3.34
CA ALA A 389 -26.48 14.63 -4.40
C ALA A 389 -26.19 13.26 -5.06
N PRO A 390 -27.22 12.50 -5.48
CA PRO A 390 -27.00 11.31 -6.31
C PRO A 390 -26.21 11.67 -7.59
N PRO A 391 -25.29 10.81 -8.08
CA PRO A 391 -25.07 9.40 -7.65
C PRO A 391 -24.15 9.22 -6.44
N ASP A 392 -23.55 10.30 -5.92
CA ASP A 392 -22.48 10.25 -4.92
C ASP A 392 -23.04 10.16 -3.48
N ALA A 393 -24.36 10.30 -3.33
CA ALA A 393 -25.02 10.14 -2.02
C ALA A 393 -24.96 8.71 -1.54
N ASN A 394 -24.12 8.46 -0.56
CA ASN A 394 -24.08 7.20 0.18
C ASN A 394 -23.91 7.47 1.67
N PRO A 395 -24.87 7.05 2.51
CA PRO A 395 -24.85 7.37 3.94
C PRO A 395 -23.78 6.62 4.74
N SER A 396 -23.20 5.58 4.19
CA SER A 396 -22.16 4.78 4.85
C SER A 396 -21.15 4.27 3.85
N ASN A 397 -19.89 4.59 4.08
CA ASN A 397 -18.78 4.15 3.27
C ASN A 397 -17.76 3.36 4.11
N THR A 398 -17.06 2.46 3.48
CA THR A 398 -15.84 1.91 4.00
C THR A 398 -14.67 2.66 3.38
N LEU A 399 -14.00 3.45 4.20
CA LEU A 399 -12.75 4.11 3.85
C LEU A 399 -11.62 3.09 3.97
N ARG A 400 -10.64 3.16 3.05
CA ARG A 400 -9.58 2.15 2.94
C ARG A 400 -8.20 2.76 2.99
N GLY A 401 -7.38 2.55 1.96
CA GLY A 401 -6.08 3.18 1.86
C GLY A 401 -6.19 4.69 1.90
N LEU A 402 -5.27 5.33 2.60
CA LEU A 402 -5.20 6.79 2.68
C LEU A 402 -3.75 7.25 2.66
N MET A 403 -3.54 8.47 2.18
CA MET A 403 -2.25 9.16 2.17
C MET A 403 -2.49 10.65 2.42
N SER A 404 -1.59 11.28 3.18
CA SER A 404 -1.53 12.73 3.32
C SER A 404 -0.53 13.28 2.31
N ASP A 405 -0.88 14.35 1.59
CA ASP A 405 0.09 15.06 0.76
C ASP A 405 0.92 16.08 1.55
N GLU A 406 1.88 16.73 0.88
CA GLU A 406 2.76 17.73 1.50
C GLU A 406 2.01 18.96 2.07
N GLN A 407 0.79 19.19 1.64
CA GLN A 407 -0.07 20.26 2.11
C GLN A 407 -0.94 19.84 3.28
N GLY A 408 -0.89 18.56 3.68
CA GLY A 408 -1.72 17.98 4.73
C GLY A 408 -3.12 17.58 4.26
N VAL A 409 -3.40 17.62 2.95
CA VAL A 409 -4.64 17.14 2.39
C VAL A 409 -4.64 15.62 2.37
N LEU A 410 -5.74 15.02 2.79
CA LEU A 410 -5.91 13.57 2.81
C LEU A 410 -6.58 13.09 1.52
N TRP A 411 -6.01 12.06 0.94
CA TRP A 411 -6.54 11.32 -0.19
C TRP A 411 -6.92 9.92 0.26
N ILE A 412 -8.17 9.50 0.06
CA ILE A 412 -8.71 8.29 0.68
C ILE A 412 -9.51 7.47 -0.34
N ALA A 413 -9.18 6.19 -0.47
CA ALA A 413 -9.99 5.24 -1.23
C ALA A 413 -11.29 4.94 -0.49
N SER A 414 -12.43 5.03 -1.17
CA SER A 414 -13.76 4.85 -0.58
C SER A 414 -14.60 3.90 -1.41
N ILE A 415 -15.34 3.03 -0.73
CA ILE A 415 -16.41 2.22 -1.32
C ILE A 415 -17.67 2.32 -0.45
N ALA A 416 -18.83 2.24 -1.09
CA ALA A 416 -20.07 2.12 -0.34
C ALA A 416 -20.15 0.76 0.36
N ASP A 417 -20.75 0.74 1.54
CA ASP A 417 -20.98 -0.50 2.30
C ASP A 417 -21.84 -1.49 1.51
N GLY A 418 -21.21 -2.51 0.99
CA GLY A 418 -21.80 -3.59 0.19
C GLY A 418 -20.95 -4.85 0.22
N GLY A 419 -19.86 -4.82 1.02
CA GLY A 419 -18.92 -5.94 1.11
C GLY A 419 -18.06 -6.10 -0.16
N TRP A 420 -17.40 -7.24 -0.27
CA TRP A 420 -16.46 -7.59 -1.35
C TRP A 420 -17.08 -7.79 -2.74
N GLY A 421 -18.39 -7.65 -2.88
CA GLY A 421 -19.14 -7.92 -4.11
C GLY A 421 -19.26 -6.73 -5.09
N GLY A 422 -18.46 -5.70 -4.95
CA GLY A 422 -18.58 -4.45 -5.70
C GLY A 422 -19.55 -3.51 -5.02
N GLY A 423 -19.05 -2.68 -4.12
CA GLY A 423 -19.84 -1.64 -3.47
C GLY A 423 -20.38 -0.65 -4.49
N ALA A 424 -21.57 -0.12 -4.27
CA ALA A 424 -22.03 1.04 -5.02
C ALA A 424 -21.10 2.22 -4.74
N ASN A 425 -20.84 3.06 -5.73
CA ASN A 425 -20.04 4.29 -5.63
C ASN A 425 -18.60 4.13 -5.10
N PRO A 426 -17.74 3.28 -5.71
CA PRO A 426 -16.32 3.35 -5.44
C PRO A 426 -15.75 4.70 -5.88
N GLY A 427 -14.78 5.23 -5.16
CA GLY A 427 -14.21 6.52 -5.53
C GLY A 427 -13.03 6.96 -4.67
N LEU A 428 -12.64 8.19 -4.88
CA LEU A 428 -11.59 8.91 -4.19
C LEU A 428 -12.21 10.05 -3.38
N LEU A 429 -11.86 10.14 -2.10
CA LEU A 429 -12.12 11.31 -1.26
C LEU A 429 -10.86 12.16 -1.19
N ARG A 430 -11.06 13.47 -1.32
CA ARG A 430 -10.10 14.51 -0.96
C ARG A 430 -10.64 15.25 0.25
N ILE A 431 -9.85 15.38 1.28
CA ILE A 431 -10.25 16.06 2.52
C ILE A 431 -9.15 17.02 2.94
N ASP A 432 -9.47 18.30 3.09
CA ASP A 432 -8.59 19.28 3.71
C ASP A 432 -9.04 19.48 5.18
N PRO A 433 -8.34 18.83 6.13
CA PRO A 433 -8.74 18.85 7.53
C PRO A 433 -8.43 20.19 8.25
N GLU A 434 -7.66 21.08 7.63
CA GLU A 434 -7.24 22.35 8.21
C GLU A 434 -8.19 23.52 7.87
N THR A 435 -9.19 23.28 7.00
CA THR A 435 -10.20 24.28 6.66
C THR A 435 -11.36 24.32 7.67
N ASP A 436 -12.04 25.45 7.82
CA ASP A 436 -13.23 25.59 8.68
C ASP A 436 -14.37 26.29 7.89
N PRO A 437 -15.43 25.57 7.46
CA PRO A 437 -15.65 24.12 7.64
C PRO A 437 -14.67 23.27 6.83
N ILE A 438 -14.46 22.00 7.27
CA ILE A 438 -13.61 21.04 6.58
C ILE A 438 -14.07 20.88 5.13
N GLU A 439 -13.14 21.02 4.18
CA GLU A 439 -13.41 20.81 2.77
C GLU A 439 -13.36 19.33 2.41
N ILE A 440 -14.41 18.81 1.83
CA ILE A 440 -14.56 17.41 1.42
C ILE A 440 -15.03 17.34 -0.02
N ASP A 441 -14.27 16.64 -0.88
CA ASP A 441 -14.62 16.35 -2.25
C ASP A 441 -14.67 14.84 -2.48
N PHE A 442 -15.67 14.36 -3.24
CA PHE A 442 -15.78 12.96 -3.64
C PHE A 442 -15.78 12.82 -5.16
N PHE A 443 -14.84 12.02 -5.66
CA PHE A 443 -14.69 11.70 -7.09
C PHE A 443 -15.12 10.25 -7.32
N GLY A 444 -16.38 10.06 -7.65
CA GLY A 444 -17.01 8.76 -7.86
C GLY A 444 -16.90 8.25 -9.30
N PRO A 445 -17.68 7.20 -9.67
CA PRO A 445 -17.64 6.58 -11.00
C PRO A 445 -17.98 7.49 -12.17
N THR A 446 -18.64 8.62 -11.91
CA THR A 446 -18.96 9.63 -12.93
C THR A 446 -17.68 10.38 -13.37
N THR A 447 -16.78 10.61 -12.44
CA THR A 447 -15.49 11.28 -12.68
C THR A 447 -14.42 10.25 -13.06
N LEU A 448 -14.34 9.13 -12.33
CA LEU A 448 -13.37 8.06 -12.51
C LEU A 448 -14.00 6.91 -13.30
N GLY A 449 -14.23 7.12 -14.59
CA GLY A 449 -14.92 6.14 -15.43
C GLY A 449 -14.30 4.74 -15.35
N GLY A 450 -15.13 3.73 -15.01
CA GLY A 450 -14.70 2.34 -14.96
C GLY A 450 -14.15 1.83 -13.63
N ILE A 451 -14.06 2.68 -12.60
CA ILE A 451 -13.68 2.25 -11.25
C ILE A 451 -14.71 1.26 -10.69
N GLN A 452 -14.24 0.18 -10.06
CA GLN A 452 -15.07 -0.88 -9.51
C GLN A 452 -14.91 -1.08 -8.00
N HIS A 453 -13.69 -0.96 -7.47
CA HIS A 453 -13.41 -1.21 -6.05
C HIS A 453 -12.14 -0.49 -5.60
N ALA A 454 -12.29 0.74 -5.15
CA ALA A 454 -11.18 1.53 -4.62
C ALA A 454 -10.55 0.87 -3.39
N ALA A 455 -9.25 0.68 -3.38
CA ALA A 455 -8.54 -0.01 -2.29
C ALA A 455 -7.37 0.77 -1.73
N GLY A 456 -6.38 1.09 -2.54
CA GLY A 456 -5.13 1.71 -2.09
C GLY A 456 -4.92 3.11 -2.64
N ILE A 457 -4.22 3.92 -1.87
CA ILE A 457 -3.77 5.27 -2.25
C ILE A 457 -2.27 5.36 -2.04
N SER A 458 -1.59 5.99 -2.98
CA SER A 458 -0.23 6.49 -2.80
C SER A 458 -0.07 7.81 -3.56
N ILE A 459 1.02 8.52 -3.30
CA ILE A 459 1.37 9.76 -4.00
C ILE A 459 2.76 9.56 -4.59
N ASP A 460 2.97 9.96 -5.84
CA ASP A 460 4.29 9.85 -6.43
C ASP A 460 5.12 11.12 -6.21
N VAL A 461 6.40 11.06 -6.56
CA VAL A 461 7.36 12.17 -6.36
C VAL A 461 6.99 13.44 -7.12
N GLU A 462 6.11 13.36 -8.10
CA GLU A 462 5.59 14.50 -8.85
C GLU A 462 4.30 15.07 -8.24
N GLY A 463 3.79 14.42 -7.15
CA GLY A 463 2.57 14.80 -6.45
C GLY A 463 1.27 14.27 -7.07
N TYR A 464 1.34 13.36 -8.05
CA TYR A 464 0.14 12.71 -8.57
C TYR A 464 -0.38 11.67 -7.58
N VAL A 465 -1.71 11.60 -7.47
CA VAL A 465 -2.39 10.63 -6.62
C VAL A 465 -2.63 9.34 -7.38
N TRP A 466 -2.24 8.22 -6.81
CA TRP A 466 -2.49 6.90 -7.34
C TRP A 466 -3.61 6.21 -6.57
N LEU A 467 -4.63 5.73 -7.29
CA LEU A 467 -5.76 4.99 -6.74
C LEU A 467 -5.78 3.58 -7.32
N VAL A 468 -5.66 2.58 -6.47
CA VAL A 468 -5.70 1.17 -6.87
C VAL A 468 -7.14 0.66 -6.88
N ASP A 469 -7.56 0.06 -7.99
CA ASP A 469 -8.88 -0.53 -8.20
C ASP A 469 -8.79 -2.05 -8.29
N THR A 470 -9.08 -2.71 -7.17
CA THR A 470 -8.91 -4.15 -7.00
C THR A 470 -9.73 -5.00 -7.98
N LEU A 471 -11.00 -4.67 -8.19
CA LEU A 471 -11.90 -5.45 -9.06
C LEU A 471 -11.82 -5.01 -10.52
N GLY A 472 -11.27 -3.84 -10.79
CA GLY A 472 -11.01 -3.34 -12.13
C GLY A 472 -9.69 -3.85 -12.72
N ASP A 473 -8.86 -4.55 -11.94
CA ASP A 473 -7.52 -4.99 -12.34
C ASP A 473 -6.68 -3.84 -12.91
N GLN A 474 -6.75 -2.67 -12.24
CA GLN A 474 -6.15 -1.43 -12.72
C GLN A 474 -5.74 -0.48 -11.59
N ALA A 475 -5.00 0.56 -11.96
CA ALA A 475 -4.72 1.70 -11.10
C ALA A 475 -4.92 3.00 -11.89
N PHE A 476 -5.29 4.06 -11.21
CA PHE A 476 -5.48 5.40 -11.77
C PHE A 476 -4.34 6.30 -11.28
N LYS A 477 -3.65 7.00 -12.19
CA LYS A 477 -2.78 8.13 -11.87
C LYS A 477 -3.58 9.40 -12.10
N LEU A 478 -3.83 10.18 -11.04
CA LEU A 478 -4.75 11.33 -11.04
C LEU A 478 -3.99 12.63 -10.80
N ASP A 479 -4.35 13.66 -11.54
CA ASP A 479 -3.91 15.02 -11.24
C ASP A 479 -4.64 15.50 -9.97
N PRO A 480 -3.92 15.89 -8.89
CA PRO A 480 -4.55 16.32 -7.64
C PRO A 480 -5.38 17.61 -7.78
N VAL A 481 -5.11 18.42 -8.81
CA VAL A 481 -5.88 19.66 -9.11
C VAL A 481 -7.14 19.36 -9.92
N ASP A 482 -7.08 18.36 -10.82
CA ASP A 482 -8.21 17.94 -11.67
C ASP A 482 -8.26 16.41 -11.77
N PRO A 483 -8.82 15.70 -10.77
CA PRO A 483 -8.88 14.23 -10.76
C PRO A 483 -9.66 13.60 -11.93
N ALA A 484 -10.43 14.40 -12.68
CA ALA A 484 -11.02 13.94 -13.94
C ALA A 484 -9.95 13.77 -15.05
N SER A 485 -8.82 14.45 -14.91
CA SER A 485 -7.63 14.25 -15.75
C SER A 485 -6.78 13.13 -15.17
N HIS A 486 -6.92 11.92 -15.69
CA HIS A 486 -6.22 10.75 -15.17
C HIS A 486 -5.75 9.81 -16.27
N VAL A 487 -4.75 9.00 -15.93
CA VAL A 487 -4.25 7.88 -16.74
C VAL A 487 -4.62 6.58 -16.05
N VAL A 488 -5.03 5.57 -16.84
CA VAL A 488 -5.36 4.25 -16.31
C VAL A 488 -4.27 3.25 -16.71
N VAL A 489 -3.72 2.57 -15.73
CA VAL A 489 -2.81 1.43 -15.89
C VAL A 489 -3.59 0.15 -15.66
N GLY A 490 -3.84 -0.61 -16.72
CA GLY A 490 -4.56 -1.89 -16.67
C GLY A 490 -3.63 -3.09 -16.72
N GLY A 491 -4.22 -4.30 -16.59
CA GLY A 491 -3.46 -5.56 -16.71
C GLY A 491 -2.87 -6.05 -15.38
N LEU A 492 -3.20 -5.39 -14.29
CA LEU A 492 -2.94 -5.88 -12.95
C LEU A 492 -3.80 -7.13 -12.65
N GLN A 493 -3.51 -7.84 -11.56
CA GLN A 493 -4.21 -9.09 -11.23
C GLN A 493 -4.72 -9.05 -9.79
N TYR A 494 -5.96 -8.60 -9.62
CA TYR A 494 -6.55 -8.36 -8.31
C TYR A 494 -5.63 -7.52 -7.42
N PRO A 495 -5.27 -6.29 -7.85
CA PRO A 495 -4.35 -5.44 -7.12
C PRO A 495 -4.96 -5.06 -5.78
N TYR A 496 -4.34 -5.56 -4.69
CA TYR A 496 -4.83 -5.35 -3.34
C TYR A 496 -3.70 -4.87 -2.45
N THR A 497 -3.41 -3.58 -2.56
CA THR A 497 -2.37 -2.92 -1.78
C THR A 497 -2.87 -1.56 -1.32
N TYR A 498 -2.53 -1.16 -0.09
CA TYR A 498 -2.95 0.12 0.52
C TYR A 498 -2.01 0.52 1.66
N SER A 499 -0.74 0.52 1.35
CA SER A 499 0.36 1.01 2.18
C SER A 499 1.23 1.95 1.35
N ASP A 500 2.40 2.30 1.81
CA ASP A 500 3.30 3.18 1.07
C ASP A 500 3.89 2.47 -0.16
N MET A 501 3.28 2.72 -1.32
CA MET A 501 3.64 2.08 -2.59
C MET A 501 4.73 2.83 -3.36
N THR A 502 5.14 4.00 -2.90
CA THR A 502 6.06 4.92 -3.60
C THR A 502 7.22 5.44 -2.73
N GLY A 503 7.17 5.20 -1.40
CA GLY A 503 8.08 5.81 -0.44
C GLY A 503 7.68 7.25 -0.04
N PHE A 504 6.53 7.74 -0.51
CA PHE A 504 6.11 9.11 -0.25
C PHE A 504 5.88 9.39 1.23
N ALA A 505 5.18 8.50 1.95
CA ALA A 505 4.93 8.66 3.38
C ALA A 505 6.26 8.70 4.17
N LEU A 506 7.22 7.87 3.79
CA LEU A 506 8.55 7.86 4.40
C LEU A 506 9.30 9.17 4.13
N SER A 507 9.20 9.72 2.92
CA SER A 507 9.85 10.97 2.56
C SER A 507 9.34 12.18 3.34
N GLN A 508 8.09 12.16 3.81
CA GLN A 508 7.48 13.23 4.58
C GLN A 508 8.06 13.40 5.99
N ILE A 509 8.63 12.34 6.55
CA ILE A 509 9.15 12.32 7.93
C ILE A 509 10.65 12.49 8.02
N VAL A 510 11.36 12.40 6.90
CA VAL A 510 12.83 12.61 6.86
C VAL A 510 13.13 14.10 6.89
N PRO A 511 13.96 14.58 7.83
CA PRO A 511 14.39 15.98 7.84
C PRO A 511 15.15 16.29 6.55
N GLY A 512 14.66 17.27 5.79
CA GLY A 512 15.28 17.73 4.54
C GLY A 512 16.63 18.42 4.75
#